data_0ebe58d53dc0c6743b4c9f35bf228aef
#
_entry.id   0ebe58d53dc0c6743b4c9f35bf228aef
#
_cell.length_a   1.000
_cell.length_b   1.000
_cell.length_c   1.000
_cell.angle_alpha   90.00
_cell.angle_beta   90.00
_cell.angle_gamma   90.00
#
_symmetry.space_group_name_H-M   'P 1'
#
loop_
_entity.id
_entity.type
_entity.pdbx_description
1 polymer ?
#
loop_
_entity_poly.entity_id
_entity_poly.type
_entity_poly.pdbx_seq_one_letter_code
_entity_poly.pdbx_strand_id
1 'polypeptide(L)'
;MIEVKNLSKQFKVPTEKKGLFGNKKEPFWAVDSLDFTVQKGSVVSILGPNGCGKTTTLRMIAAMLSPSRGTALIDSLDVRKDKQKIKSKIGYMTNNTSLYDRLNVIETITFFAELNQIPKDIYMSRADKLFDQLDMRDYLLKRVSDLSTGMKQKTSIVRTLIHDPDLVILDEPTTGVDVTGQSVIVDLIKSIKESGKTLIFSTHQLNEVRDIADHIIVMKAGKKVFDGDNQQFQNLDSNKSFTEIFMEMVDD
;
A
#
# COMPACT_ATOMS: atom_id res chain seq x y z
N MET A 1 15.20 5.24 4.49
CA MET A 1 14.41 6.46 4.78
C MET A 1 13.72 6.94 3.49
N ILE A 2 12.47 7.39 3.59
CA ILE A 2 11.73 7.95 2.45
C ILE A 2 11.48 9.43 2.73
N GLU A 3 11.78 10.28 1.75
CA GLU A 3 11.50 11.72 1.81
C GLU A 3 10.56 12.08 0.66
N VAL A 4 9.38 12.56 0.96
CA VAL A 4 8.39 13.05 0.00
C VAL A 4 8.42 14.58 0.00
N LYS A 5 8.65 15.18 -1.19
CA LYS A 5 8.86 16.62 -1.34
C LYS A 5 7.95 17.20 -2.40
N ASN A 6 6.99 18.02 -1.97
CA ASN A 6 6.02 18.72 -2.82
C ASN A 6 5.37 17.78 -3.87
N LEU A 7 5.09 16.54 -3.44
CA LEU A 7 4.62 15.47 -4.33
C LEU A 7 3.19 15.75 -4.77
N SER A 8 2.99 15.88 -6.09
CA SER A 8 1.67 16.21 -6.63
C SER A 8 1.36 15.40 -7.89
N LYS A 9 0.07 15.07 -8.07
CA LYS A 9 -0.41 14.38 -9.27
C LYS A 9 -1.69 14.99 -9.79
N GLN A 10 -1.65 15.43 -11.04
CA GLN A 10 -2.78 15.94 -11.78
C GLN A 10 -3.22 14.93 -12.84
N PHE A 11 -4.51 14.71 -12.94
CA PHE A 11 -5.13 13.98 -14.04
C PHE A 11 -6.03 14.91 -14.86
N LYS A 12 -6.31 14.53 -16.10
CA LYS A 12 -7.30 15.20 -16.96
C LYS A 12 -8.57 14.35 -16.96
N VAL A 13 -9.63 14.83 -16.36
CA VAL A 13 -10.93 14.15 -16.30
C VAL A 13 -11.92 14.76 -17.31
N PRO A 14 -12.74 13.93 -17.99
CA PRO A 14 -13.80 14.45 -18.84
C PRO A 14 -14.82 15.23 -18.00
N THR A 15 -15.23 16.41 -18.45
CA THR A 15 -16.35 17.14 -17.84
C THR A 15 -17.68 16.71 -18.43
N GLU A 16 -18.74 16.72 -17.61
CA GLU A 16 -20.11 16.45 -18.08
C GLU A 16 -20.65 17.52 -19.06
N LYS A 17 -19.99 18.68 -19.16
CA LYS A 17 -20.35 19.73 -20.09
C LYS A 17 -19.96 19.32 -21.51
N LYS A 18 -20.95 18.83 -22.28
CA LYS A 18 -20.82 18.64 -23.73
C LYS A 18 -20.61 20.01 -24.38
N GLY A 19 -19.37 20.31 -24.75
CA GLY A 19 -19.09 21.44 -25.64
C GLY A 19 -19.46 21.07 -27.08
N LEU A 20 -19.71 22.04 -27.93
CA LEU A 20 -20.05 21.86 -29.36
C LEU A 20 -18.97 21.09 -30.16
N PHE A 21 -17.76 20.93 -29.61
CA PHE A 21 -16.58 20.29 -30.23
C PHE A 21 -15.92 19.20 -29.33
N GLY A 22 -16.69 18.42 -28.57
CA GLY A 22 -16.18 17.27 -27.79
C GLY A 22 -16.12 17.53 -26.29
N ASN A 23 -15.83 16.45 -25.50
CA ASN A 23 -15.73 16.53 -24.05
C ASN A 23 -14.50 17.35 -23.66
N LYS A 24 -14.69 18.52 -23.07
CA LYS A 24 -13.62 19.27 -22.41
C LYS A 24 -13.07 18.42 -21.25
N LYS A 25 -11.75 18.30 -21.17
CA LYS A 25 -11.06 17.68 -20.04
C LYS A 25 -10.60 18.78 -19.09
N GLU A 26 -10.98 18.67 -17.83
CA GLU A 26 -10.51 19.60 -16.79
C GLU A 26 -9.41 18.97 -15.94
N PRO A 27 -8.43 19.78 -15.48
CA PRO A 27 -7.39 19.31 -14.59
C PRO A 27 -7.97 19.01 -13.20
N PHE A 28 -7.67 17.82 -12.66
CA PHE A 28 -8.03 17.39 -11.31
C PHE A 28 -6.77 17.00 -10.56
N TRP A 29 -6.54 17.60 -9.41
CA TRP A 29 -5.43 17.25 -8.52
C TRP A 29 -5.84 16.10 -7.60
N ALA A 30 -5.40 14.89 -7.94
CA ALA A 30 -5.61 13.72 -7.10
C ALA A 30 -4.70 13.72 -5.86
N VAL A 31 -3.55 14.39 -5.98
CA VAL A 31 -2.59 14.65 -4.88
C VAL A 31 -2.03 16.04 -5.11
N ASP A 32 -1.99 16.87 -4.07
CA ASP A 32 -1.56 18.25 -4.13
C ASP A 32 -0.58 18.57 -3.00
N SER A 33 0.69 18.78 -3.36
CA SER A 33 1.76 19.30 -2.50
C SER A 33 1.97 18.50 -1.20
N LEU A 34 2.12 17.16 -1.30
CA LEU A 34 2.43 16.35 -0.14
C LEU A 34 3.91 16.43 0.24
N ASP A 35 4.16 16.68 1.53
CA ASP A 35 5.47 16.64 2.17
C ASP A 35 5.41 15.79 3.42
N PHE A 36 6.22 14.73 3.51
CA PHE A 36 6.37 13.89 4.71
C PHE A 36 7.62 13.02 4.63
N THR A 37 7.99 12.41 5.76
CA THR A 37 9.12 11.49 5.85
C THR A 37 8.69 10.16 6.46
N VAL A 38 9.34 9.06 6.02
CA VAL A 38 9.18 7.73 6.62
C VAL A 38 10.54 7.27 7.13
N GLN A 39 10.61 6.96 8.39
CA GLN A 39 11.83 6.44 9.01
C GLN A 39 12.05 4.98 8.61
N LYS A 40 13.33 4.56 8.54
CA LYS A 40 13.66 3.16 8.29
C LYS A 40 13.17 2.29 9.46
N GLY A 41 12.56 1.15 9.15
CA GLY A 41 12.05 0.21 10.15
C GLY A 41 10.71 0.62 10.78
N SER A 42 10.08 1.73 10.34
CA SER A 42 8.77 2.14 10.84
C SER A 42 7.62 1.61 9.97
N VAL A 43 6.46 1.48 10.59
CA VAL A 43 5.18 1.21 9.93
C VAL A 43 4.38 2.50 9.83
N VAL A 44 4.14 2.97 8.62
CA VAL A 44 3.40 4.21 8.35
C VAL A 44 2.07 3.90 7.70
N SER A 45 1.00 4.46 8.24
CA SER A 45 -0.33 4.39 7.64
C SER A 45 -0.65 5.66 6.85
N ILE A 46 -1.17 5.50 5.63
CA ILE A 46 -1.86 6.57 4.90
C ILE A 46 -3.36 6.32 5.05
N LEU A 47 -3.99 7.08 5.93
CA LEU A 47 -5.40 6.98 6.30
C LEU A 47 -6.22 8.05 5.57
N GLY A 48 -7.46 7.73 5.20
CA GLY A 48 -8.37 8.70 4.60
C GLY A 48 -9.52 8.06 3.84
N PRO A 49 -10.55 8.84 3.50
CA PRO A 49 -11.71 8.34 2.75
C PRO A 49 -11.34 7.85 1.35
N ASN A 50 -12.26 7.12 0.71
CA ASN A 50 -12.06 6.66 -0.66
C ASN A 50 -11.95 7.86 -1.63
N GLY A 51 -11.01 7.78 -2.58
CA GLY A 51 -10.77 8.85 -3.55
C GLY A 51 -9.90 10.02 -3.04
N CYS A 52 -9.48 10.06 -1.76
CA CYS A 52 -8.65 11.16 -1.24
C CYS A 52 -7.20 11.20 -1.75
N GLY A 53 -6.75 10.19 -2.53
CA GLY A 53 -5.41 10.18 -3.15
C GLY A 53 -4.42 9.15 -2.59
N LYS A 54 -4.79 8.28 -1.64
CA LYS A 54 -3.92 7.25 -1.02
C LYS A 54 -3.19 6.39 -2.05
N THR A 55 -3.94 5.65 -2.87
CA THR A 55 -3.41 4.81 -3.95
C THR A 55 -2.52 5.58 -4.92
N THR A 56 -2.90 6.82 -5.28
CA THR A 56 -2.11 7.67 -6.16
C THR A 56 -0.76 8.02 -5.53
N THR A 57 -0.75 8.35 -4.24
CA THR A 57 0.46 8.64 -3.46
C THR A 57 1.37 7.41 -3.40
N LEU A 58 0.84 6.25 -3.02
CA LEU A 58 1.60 5.00 -2.96
C LEU A 58 2.20 4.61 -4.32
N ARG A 59 1.44 4.75 -5.42
CA ARG A 59 1.95 4.49 -6.78
C ARG A 59 3.07 5.43 -7.19
N MET A 60 3.06 6.68 -6.74
CA MET A 60 4.15 7.62 -7.01
C MET A 60 5.40 7.24 -6.21
N ILE A 61 5.26 6.92 -4.92
CA ILE A 61 6.38 6.45 -4.08
C ILE A 61 6.97 5.15 -4.63
N ALA A 62 6.13 4.21 -5.07
CA ALA A 62 6.56 2.96 -5.70
C ALA A 62 7.18 3.13 -7.10
N ALA A 63 7.39 4.35 -7.59
CA ALA A 63 7.86 4.66 -8.95
C ALA A 63 7.03 4.01 -10.08
N MET A 64 5.75 3.64 -9.78
CA MET A 64 4.79 3.10 -10.74
C MET A 64 4.04 4.20 -11.50
N LEU A 65 3.94 5.39 -10.90
CA LEU A 65 3.29 6.56 -11.46
C LEU A 65 4.23 7.77 -11.35
N SER A 66 4.49 8.46 -12.46
CA SER A 66 5.31 9.66 -12.42
C SER A 66 4.53 10.83 -11.81
N PRO A 67 5.09 11.55 -10.82
CA PRO A 67 4.48 12.76 -10.29
C PRO A 67 4.39 13.86 -11.35
N SER A 68 3.41 14.75 -11.20
CA SER A 68 3.26 15.95 -12.02
C SER A 68 4.17 17.08 -11.52
N ARG A 69 4.37 17.16 -10.20
CA ARG A 69 5.30 18.09 -9.51
C ARG A 69 5.95 17.36 -8.34
N GLY A 70 7.06 17.89 -7.86
CA GLY A 70 7.79 17.35 -6.73
C GLY A 70 8.42 15.99 -7.02
N THR A 71 8.85 15.31 -5.98
CA THR A 71 9.46 13.98 -6.06
C THR A 71 9.34 13.23 -4.73
N ALA A 72 9.69 11.93 -4.74
CA ALA A 72 10.02 11.18 -3.54
C ALA A 72 11.42 10.57 -3.68
N LEU A 73 12.16 10.51 -2.58
CA LEU A 73 13.46 9.86 -2.49
C LEU A 73 13.33 8.62 -1.62
N ILE A 74 13.81 7.48 -2.09
CA ILE A 74 13.89 6.22 -1.35
C ILE A 74 15.37 5.87 -1.22
N ASP A 75 15.93 5.96 -0.02
CA ASP A 75 17.36 5.80 0.23
C ASP A 75 18.21 6.60 -0.78
N SER A 76 17.87 7.87 -0.98
CA SER A 76 18.48 8.81 -1.94
C SER A 76 18.21 8.52 -3.43
N LEU A 77 17.44 7.47 -3.78
CA LEU A 77 17.01 7.21 -5.15
C LEU A 77 15.75 8.01 -5.48
N ASP A 78 15.79 8.76 -6.58
CA ASP A 78 14.66 9.61 -7.02
C ASP A 78 13.64 8.78 -7.83
N VAL A 79 12.37 8.77 -7.42
CA VAL A 79 11.26 8.04 -8.09
C VAL A 79 11.05 8.46 -9.55
N ARG A 80 11.58 9.60 -9.98
CA ARG A 80 11.51 10.09 -11.36
C ARG A 80 12.64 9.55 -12.23
N LYS A 81 13.83 9.35 -11.64
CA LYS A 81 15.09 9.03 -12.34
C LYS A 81 15.48 7.57 -12.18
N ASP A 82 15.36 7.01 -10.97
CA ASP A 82 15.91 5.70 -10.58
C ASP A 82 14.85 4.60 -10.52
N LYS A 83 13.81 4.69 -11.35
CA LYS A 83 12.62 3.82 -11.30
C LYS A 83 12.93 2.32 -11.22
N GLN A 84 13.87 1.83 -12.03
CA GLN A 84 14.19 0.40 -12.04
C GLN A 84 14.87 -0.06 -10.75
N LYS A 85 15.83 0.75 -10.25
CA LYS A 85 16.53 0.47 -9.00
C LYS A 85 15.57 0.47 -7.80
N ILE A 86 14.59 1.39 -7.80
CA ILE A 86 13.56 1.44 -6.77
C ILE A 86 12.68 0.20 -6.83
N LYS A 87 12.16 -0.14 -8.02
CA LYS A 87 11.27 -1.29 -8.21
C LYS A 87 11.88 -2.63 -7.80
N SER A 88 13.20 -2.81 -7.96
CA SER A 88 13.89 -4.03 -7.53
C SER A 88 14.08 -4.13 -6.00
N LYS A 89 13.93 -3.02 -5.26
CA LYS A 89 14.12 -2.96 -3.80
C LYS A 89 12.82 -2.96 -3.01
N ILE A 90 11.68 -2.73 -3.66
CA ILE A 90 10.40 -2.58 -3.00
C ILE A 90 9.45 -3.72 -3.31
N GLY A 91 8.68 -4.14 -2.33
CA GLY A 91 7.48 -4.93 -2.52
C GLY A 91 6.28 -4.00 -2.62
N TYR A 92 5.56 -4.03 -3.76
CA TYR A 92 4.36 -3.22 -3.94
C TYR A 92 3.14 -4.08 -4.26
N MET A 93 2.15 -4.03 -3.37
CA MET A 93 0.85 -4.65 -3.55
C MET A 93 -0.19 -3.59 -3.90
N THR A 94 -0.86 -3.77 -5.03
CA THR A 94 -2.00 -2.94 -5.41
C THR A 94 -3.30 -3.53 -4.89
N ASN A 95 -4.31 -2.70 -4.69
CA ASN A 95 -5.68 -3.12 -4.40
C ASN A 95 -6.25 -4.08 -5.48
N ASN A 96 -5.82 -3.94 -6.74
CA ASN A 96 -6.18 -4.90 -7.80
C ASN A 96 -5.08 -5.97 -7.91
N THR A 97 -5.38 -7.18 -7.48
CA THR A 97 -4.42 -8.27 -7.26
C THR A 97 -3.72 -8.77 -8.53
N SER A 98 -4.18 -8.45 -9.73
CA SER A 98 -3.54 -8.78 -11.03
C SER A 98 -2.78 -10.12 -11.05
N LEU A 99 -3.40 -11.18 -10.55
CA LEU A 99 -2.85 -12.54 -10.57
C LEU A 99 -3.26 -13.23 -11.87
N TYR A 100 -2.51 -14.27 -12.28
CA TYR A 100 -2.80 -15.04 -13.48
C TYR A 100 -3.83 -16.15 -13.16
N ASP A 101 -5.04 -16.04 -13.68
CA ASP A 101 -6.18 -16.92 -13.38
C ASP A 101 -5.91 -18.41 -13.64
N ARG A 102 -5.04 -18.74 -14.59
CA ARG A 102 -4.72 -20.12 -14.98
C ARG A 102 -3.71 -20.81 -14.07
N LEU A 103 -2.93 -20.06 -13.32
CA LEU A 103 -1.93 -20.59 -12.39
C LEU A 103 -2.59 -20.95 -11.05
N ASN A 104 -2.06 -21.96 -10.35
CA ASN A 104 -2.36 -22.17 -8.95
C ASN A 104 -1.50 -21.25 -8.06
N VAL A 105 -1.71 -21.29 -6.74
CA VAL A 105 -0.98 -20.43 -5.80
C VAL A 105 0.53 -20.69 -5.86
N ILE A 106 0.95 -21.96 -5.81
CA ILE A 106 2.38 -22.33 -5.86
C ILE A 106 3.02 -21.87 -7.16
N GLU A 107 2.37 -22.15 -8.30
CA GLU A 107 2.85 -21.74 -9.62
C GLU A 107 2.98 -20.21 -9.71
N THR A 108 2.00 -19.48 -9.14
CA THR A 108 2.05 -18.02 -9.09
C THR A 108 3.28 -17.54 -8.32
N ILE A 109 3.53 -18.07 -7.13
CA ILE A 109 4.67 -17.66 -6.31
C ILE A 109 6.00 -18.06 -6.96
N THR A 110 6.08 -19.27 -7.50
CA THR A 110 7.25 -19.74 -8.28
C THR A 110 7.55 -18.80 -9.43
N PHE A 111 6.55 -18.46 -10.25
CA PHE A 111 6.71 -17.55 -11.39
C PHE A 111 7.31 -16.21 -10.99
N PHE A 112 6.79 -15.57 -9.93
CA PHE A 112 7.32 -14.28 -9.48
C PHE A 112 8.69 -14.40 -8.80
N ALA A 113 8.97 -15.50 -8.11
CA ALA A 113 10.29 -15.75 -7.53
C ALA A 113 11.36 -15.92 -8.62
N GLU A 114 11.08 -16.71 -9.66
CA GLU A 114 11.97 -16.91 -10.81
C GLU A 114 12.16 -15.63 -11.62
N LEU A 115 11.10 -14.84 -11.80
CA LEU A 115 11.19 -13.52 -12.45
C LEU A 115 12.15 -12.57 -11.71
N ASN A 116 12.21 -12.68 -10.39
CA ASN A 116 13.14 -11.94 -9.53
C ASN A 116 14.49 -12.65 -9.37
N GLN A 117 14.75 -13.75 -10.10
CA GLN A 117 16.00 -14.52 -10.10
C GLN A 117 16.38 -15.05 -8.70
N ILE A 118 15.38 -15.45 -7.89
CA ILE A 118 15.62 -15.98 -6.55
C ILE A 118 15.90 -17.51 -6.67
N PRO A 119 16.97 -18.02 -6.05
CA PRO A 119 17.24 -19.46 -6.01
C PRO A 119 16.09 -20.24 -5.40
N LYS A 120 15.83 -21.45 -5.95
CA LYS A 120 14.65 -22.27 -5.62
C LYS A 120 14.56 -22.61 -4.14
N ASP A 121 15.65 -23.02 -3.53
CA ASP A 121 15.76 -23.35 -2.11
C ASP A 121 15.42 -22.15 -1.21
N ILE A 122 15.81 -20.95 -1.62
CA ILE A 122 15.56 -19.71 -0.89
C ILE A 122 14.07 -19.33 -0.98
N TYR A 123 13.50 -19.26 -2.19
CA TYR A 123 12.11 -18.83 -2.30
C TYR A 123 11.12 -19.87 -1.74
N MET A 124 11.43 -21.17 -1.86
CA MET A 124 10.59 -22.21 -1.28
C MET A 124 10.53 -22.10 0.24
N SER A 125 11.67 -21.92 0.90
CA SER A 125 11.71 -21.71 2.36
C SER A 125 10.95 -20.45 2.81
N ARG A 126 11.06 -19.34 2.04
CA ARG A 126 10.29 -18.11 2.32
C ARG A 126 8.80 -18.30 2.09
N ALA A 127 8.43 -18.92 0.97
CA ALA A 127 7.04 -19.19 0.64
C ALA A 127 6.37 -20.05 1.71
N ASP A 128 7.03 -21.11 2.17
CA ASP A 128 6.51 -21.99 3.21
C ASP A 128 6.18 -21.23 4.50
N LYS A 129 7.06 -20.36 4.97
CA LYS A 129 6.82 -19.54 6.15
C LYS A 129 5.63 -18.59 5.95
N LEU A 130 5.53 -17.94 4.79
CA LEU A 130 4.44 -17.03 4.47
C LEU A 130 3.10 -17.77 4.32
N PHE A 131 3.11 -18.97 3.76
CA PHE A 131 1.90 -19.81 3.65
C PHE A 131 1.36 -20.21 5.03
N ASP A 132 2.24 -20.53 5.98
CA ASP A 132 1.85 -20.82 7.36
C ASP A 132 1.32 -19.56 8.06
N GLN A 133 2.05 -18.45 7.98
CA GLN A 133 1.66 -17.18 8.60
C GLN A 133 0.30 -16.64 8.09
N LEU A 134 -0.05 -16.96 6.85
CA LEU A 134 -1.28 -16.48 6.21
C LEU A 134 -2.39 -17.54 6.14
N ASP A 135 -2.23 -18.70 6.79
CA ASP A 135 -3.20 -19.82 6.76
C ASP A 135 -3.61 -20.18 5.34
N MET A 136 -2.63 -20.51 4.48
CA MET A 136 -2.85 -20.74 3.05
C MET A 136 -2.79 -22.22 2.63
N ARG A 137 -2.38 -23.13 3.52
CA ARG A 137 -2.06 -24.54 3.18
C ARG A 137 -3.18 -25.27 2.42
N ASP A 138 -4.43 -25.02 2.76
CA ASP A 138 -5.59 -25.74 2.23
C ASP A 138 -5.91 -25.45 0.75
N TYR A 139 -5.31 -24.39 0.18
CA TYR A 139 -5.64 -23.96 -1.18
C TYR A 139 -4.45 -23.69 -2.10
N LEU A 140 -3.25 -24.11 -1.71
CA LEU A 140 -2.01 -23.88 -2.49
C LEU A 140 -2.07 -24.42 -3.92
N LEU A 141 -2.83 -25.52 -4.14
CA LEU A 141 -3.01 -26.15 -5.45
C LEU A 141 -4.26 -25.65 -6.20
N LYS A 142 -5.09 -24.80 -5.58
CA LYS A 142 -6.25 -24.20 -6.27
C LYS A 142 -5.79 -23.15 -7.28
N ARG A 143 -6.47 -23.11 -8.42
CA ARG A 143 -6.25 -22.06 -9.43
C ARG A 143 -6.67 -20.71 -8.90
N VAL A 144 -5.99 -19.67 -9.33
CA VAL A 144 -6.32 -18.28 -8.95
C VAL A 144 -7.76 -17.92 -9.34
N SER A 145 -8.29 -18.43 -10.47
CA SER A 145 -9.70 -18.27 -10.85
C SER A 145 -10.67 -18.71 -9.76
N ASP A 146 -10.32 -19.76 -9.02
CA ASP A 146 -11.19 -20.44 -8.04
C ASP A 146 -11.02 -19.93 -6.61
N LEU A 147 -10.13 -18.93 -6.42
CA LEU A 147 -9.85 -18.33 -5.12
C LEU A 147 -10.90 -17.26 -4.78
N SER A 148 -11.29 -17.20 -3.51
CA SER A 148 -12.03 -16.05 -2.97
C SER A 148 -11.20 -14.75 -3.02
N THR A 149 -11.85 -13.61 -2.84
CA THR A 149 -11.15 -12.32 -2.78
C THR A 149 -10.06 -12.31 -1.70
N GLY A 150 -10.37 -12.81 -0.50
CA GLY A 150 -9.40 -12.89 0.60
C GLY A 150 -8.23 -13.83 0.30
N MET A 151 -8.47 -14.99 -0.34
CA MET A 151 -7.40 -15.88 -0.78
C MET A 151 -6.50 -15.23 -1.85
N LYS A 152 -7.09 -14.50 -2.82
CA LYS A 152 -6.34 -13.72 -3.82
C LYS A 152 -5.49 -12.64 -3.15
N GLN A 153 -6.04 -11.99 -2.14
CA GLN A 153 -5.35 -10.96 -1.37
C GLN A 153 -4.12 -11.54 -0.65
N LYS A 154 -4.29 -12.63 0.10
CA LYS A 154 -3.19 -13.36 0.75
C LYS A 154 -2.12 -13.80 -0.25
N THR A 155 -2.52 -14.37 -1.40
CA THR A 155 -1.60 -14.75 -2.47
C THR A 155 -0.81 -13.56 -3.02
N SER A 156 -1.47 -12.40 -3.18
CA SER A 156 -0.83 -11.16 -3.62
C SER A 156 0.19 -10.62 -2.61
N ILE A 157 -0.09 -10.77 -1.31
CA ILE A 157 0.85 -10.43 -0.24
C ILE A 157 2.11 -11.31 -0.32
N VAL A 158 1.95 -12.65 -0.42
CA VAL A 158 3.10 -13.57 -0.58
C VAL A 158 3.94 -13.20 -1.80
N ARG A 159 3.30 -12.98 -2.96
CA ARG A 159 3.97 -12.50 -4.17
C ARG A 159 4.79 -11.23 -3.92
N THR A 160 4.24 -10.31 -3.15
CA THR A 160 4.89 -9.02 -2.85
C THR A 160 6.10 -9.16 -1.94
N LEU A 161 6.10 -10.18 -1.07
CA LEU A 161 7.15 -10.40 -0.07
C LEU A 161 8.21 -11.43 -0.50
N ILE A 162 7.97 -12.22 -1.56
CA ILE A 162 8.80 -13.38 -1.89
C ILE A 162 10.27 -13.01 -2.19
N HIS A 163 10.51 -11.81 -2.74
CA HIS A 163 11.87 -11.32 -3.04
C HIS A 163 12.54 -10.60 -1.85
N ASP A 164 11.90 -10.62 -0.66
CA ASP A 164 12.43 -10.09 0.59
C ASP A 164 12.79 -8.59 0.57
N PRO A 165 11.86 -7.72 0.17
CA PRO A 165 12.13 -6.29 0.03
C PRO A 165 12.40 -5.62 1.38
N ASP A 166 13.26 -4.57 1.38
CA ASP A 166 13.50 -3.72 2.55
C ASP A 166 12.35 -2.74 2.82
N LEU A 167 11.63 -2.35 1.75
CA LEU A 167 10.45 -1.49 1.80
C LEU A 167 9.24 -2.23 1.25
N VAL A 168 8.21 -2.36 2.07
CA VAL A 168 6.92 -2.97 1.69
C VAL A 168 5.87 -1.88 1.59
N ILE A 169 5.14 -1.84 0.50
CA ILE A 169 4.02 -0.90 0.27
C ILE A 169 2.77 -1.72 -0.01
N LEU A 170 1.75 -1.58 0.83
CA LEU A 170 0.49 -2.31 0.73
C LEU A 170 -0.68 -1.34 0.54
N ASP A 171 -1.37 -1.43 -0.60
CA ASP A 171 -2.53 -0.60 -0.90
C ASP A 171 -3.81 -1.34 -0.52
N GLU A 172 -4.42 -0.96 0.61
CA GLU A 172 -5.62 -1.57 1.20
C GLU A 172 -5.53 -3.11 1.37
N PRO A 173 -4.56 -3.62 2.16
CA PRO A 173 -4.24 -5.05 2.22
C PRO A 173 -5.37 -5.94 2.74
N THR A 174 -6.31 -5.42 3.49
CA THR A 174 -7.40 -6.16 4.15
C THR A 174 -8.76 -5.99 3.47
N THR A 175 -8.83 -5.16 2.43
CA THR A 175 -10.09 -4.89 1.72
C THR A 175 -10.62 -6.16 1.04
N GLY A 176 -11.89 -6.50 1.31
CA GLY A 176 -12.55 -7.69 0.78
C GLY A 176 -12.15 -9.00 1.47
N VAL A 177 -11.49 -8.94 2.59
CA VAL A 177 -11.10 -10.07 3.44
C VAL A 177 -12.05 -10.13 4.64
N ASP A 178 -12.45 -11.32 5.07
CA ASP A 178 -13.25 -11.50 6.28
C ASP A 178 -12.46 -11.16 7.56
N VAL A 179 -13.16 -11.03 8.70
CA VAL A 179 -12.56 -10.58 9.97
C VAL A 179 -11.39 -11.46 10.41
N THR A 180 -11.50 -12.77 10.26
CA THR A 180 -10.43 -13.72 10.61
C THR A 180 -9.21 -13.52 9.71
N GLY A 181 -9.43 -13.41 8.41
CA GLY A 181 -8.37 -13.16 7.44
C GLY A 181 -7.70 -11.79 7.61
N GLN A 182 -8.46 -10.76 8.03
CA GLN A 182 -7.90 -9.45 8.36
C GLN A 182 -6.94 -9.55 9.54
N SER A 183 -7.31 -10.25 10.64
CA SER A 183 -6.43 -10.48 11.78
C SER A 183 -5.10 -11.13 11.37
N VAL A 184 -5.15 -12.16 10.53
CA VAL A 184 -3.96 -12.85 10.02
C VAL A 184 -3.04 -11.91 9.22
N ILE A 185 -3.62 -11.01 8.39
CA ILE A 185 -2.84 -10.00 7.65
C ILE A 185 -2.23 -8.96 8.61
N VAL A 186 -2.98 -8.52 9.61
CA VAL A 186 -2.49 -7.60 10.66
C VAL A 186 -1.30 -8.22 11.40
N ASP A 187 -1.37 -9.48 11.78
CA ASP A 187 -0.28 -10.17 12.48
C ASP A 187 0.96 -10.35 11.57
N LEU A 188 0.76 -10.60 10.27
CA LEU A 188 1.87 -10.57 9.31
C LEU A 188 2.52 -9.18 9.24
N ILE A 189 1.75 -8.09 9.20
CA ILE A 189 2.29 -6.73 9.20
C ILE A 189 3.13 -6.47 10.46
N LYS A 190 2.67 -6.94 11.63
CA LYS A 190 3.46 -6.87 12.87
C LYS A 190 4.78 -7.63 12.77
N SER A 191 4.75 -8.85 12.21
CA SER A 191 5.97 -9.64 12.01
C SER A 191 6.97 -8.99 11.05
N ILE A 192 6.47 -8.31 10.00
CA ILE A 192 7.31 -7.51 9.08
C ILE A 192 7.98 -6.37 9.84
N LYS A 193 7.25 -5.66 10.70
CA LYS A 193 7.79 -4.61 11.57
C LYS A 193 8.89 -5.16 12.48
N GLU A 194 8.65 -6.26 13.18
CA GLU A 194 9.60 -6.91 14.07
C GLU A 194 10.89 -7.35 13.36
N SER A 195 10.81 -7.67 12.07
CA SER A 195 11.98 -7.96 11.23
C SER A 195 12.81 -6.73 10.85
N GLY A 196 12.41 -5.53 11.27
CA GLY A 196 13.10 -4.26 11.01
C GLY A 196 12.89 -3.69 9.62
N LYS A 197 11.94 -4.23 8.84
CA LYS A 197 11.58 -3.72 7.51
C LYS A 197 10.72 -2.46 7.63
N THR A 198 10.82 -1.59 6.62
CA THR A 198 9.95 -0.41 6.50
C THR A 198 8.66 -0.80 5.79
N LEU A 199 7.51 -0.38 6.32
CA LEU A 199 6.23 -0.66 5.71
C LEU A 199 5.38 0.60 5.60
N ILE A 200 4.76 0.81 4.44
CA ILE A 200 3.73 1.82 4.23
C ILE A 200 2.46 1.09 3.80
N PHE A 201 1.35 1.34 4.45
CA PHE A 201 0.07 0.81 4.01
C PHE A 201 -0.99 1.90 3.93
N SER A 202 -1.91 1.76 2.97
CA SER A 202 -3.12 2.56 2.96
C SER A 202 -4.28 1.77 3.53
N THR A 203 -5.15 2.46 4.24
CA THR A 203 -6.41 1.89 4.71
C THR A 203 -7.45 2.98 4.94
N HIS A 204 -8.70 2.57 5.04
CA HIS A 204 -9.80 3.38 5.59
C HIS A 204 -10.32 2.79 6.91
N GLN A 205 -9.70 1.70 7.42
CA GLN A 205 -10.06 1.00 8.65
C GLN A 205 -9.24 1.53 9.83
N LEU A 206 -9.89 2.24 10.73
CA LEU A 206 -9.24 2.92 11.86
C LEU A 206 -8.62 1.98 12.88
N ASN A 207 -9.22 0.79 13.09
CA ASN A 207 -8.70 -0.20 14.03
C ASN A 207 -7.32 -0.70 13.62
N GLU A 208 -7.10 -0.95 12.30
CA GLU A 208 -5.79 -1.37 11.79
C GLU A 208 -4.72 -0.33 12.08
N VAL A 209 -5.04 0.96 11.83
CA VAL A 209 -4.11 2.06 12.06
C VAL A 209 -3.71 2.13 13.52
N ARG A 210 -4.70 2.11 14.43
CA ARG A 210 -4.47 2.16 15.87
C ARG A 210 -3.56 1.04 16.36
N ASP A 211 -3.75 -0.18 15.83
CA ASP A 211 -3.12 -1.39 16.34
C ASP A 211 -1.71 -1.64 15.75
N ILE A 212 -1.37 -1.04 14.58
CA ILE A 212 -0.16 -1.39 13.84
C ILE A 212 0.75 -0.18 13.56
N ALA A 213 0.16 1.00 13.25
CA ALA A 213 0.95 2.13 12.76
C ALA A 213 1.79 2.78 13.84
N ASP A 214 3.07 3.03 13.55
CA ASP A 214 3.92 3.91 14.36
C ASP A 214 3.61 5.36 14.05
N HIS A 215 3.35 5.66 12.76
CA HIS A 215 3.16 7.00 12.24
C HIS A 215 1.92 7.03 11.33
N ILE A 216 1.15 8.09 11.43
CA ILE A 216 -0.12 8.26 10.73
C ILE A 216 -0.06 9.50 9.85
N ILE A 217 -0.43 9.33 8.60
CA ILE A 217 -0.64 10.43 7.66
C ILE A 217 -2.13 10.40 7.28
N VAL A 218 -2.89 11.43 7.65
CA VAL A 218 -4.29 11.53 7.23
C VAL A 218 -4.40 12.39 5.98
N MET A 219 -5.10 11.86 4.97
CA MET A 219 -5.35 12.54 3.70
C MET A 219 -6.83 12.86 3.51
N LYS A 220 -7.13 14.09 3.03
CA LYS A 220 -8.44 14.57 2.59
C LYS A 220 -8.29 15.32 1.26
N ALA A 221 -9.11 15.00 0.25
CA ALA A 221 -9.15 15.70 -1.05
C ALA A 221 -7.77 15.99 -1.67
N GLY A 222 -6.87 15.01 -1.67
CA GLY A 222 -5.52 15.11 -2.24
C GLY A 222 -4.48 15.78 -1.36
N LYS A 223 -4.84 16.25 -0.18
CA LYS A 223 -3.97 16.98 0.76
C LYS A 223 -3.74 16.19 2.04
N LYS A 224 -2.63 16.46 2.70
CA LYS A 224 -2.33 15.97 4.04
C LYS A 224 -2.98 16.90 5.07
N VAL A 225 -3.80 16.34 5.97
CA VAL A 225 -4.46 17.08 7.06
C VAL A 225 -3.86 16.76 8.43
N PHE A 226 -3.18 15.62 8.56
CA PHE A 226 -2.42 15.24 9.75
C PHE A 226 -1.15 14.48 9.35
N ASP A 227 -0.09 14.62 10.16
CA ASP A 227 1.20 13.96 10.01
C ASP A 227 1.87 13.88 11.38
N GLY A 228 1.86 12.71 12.01
CA GLY A 228 2.39 12.52 13.36
C GLY A 228 2.42 11.06 13.78
N ASP A 229 2.99 10.77 14.95
CA ASP A 229 2.95 9.42 15.49
C ASP A 229 1.55 9.04 16.00
N ASN A 230 1.35 7.74 16.21
CA ASN A 230 0.05 7.21 16.65
C ASN A 230 -0.38 7.78 18.00
N GLN A 231 0.56 8.00 18.91
CA GLN A 231 0.29 8.57 20.21
C GLN A 231 -0.12 10.05 20.12
N GLN A 232 0.55 10.82 19.25
CA GLN A 232 0.18 12.20 18.94
C GLN A 232 -1.24 12.28 18.39
N PHE A 233 -1.62 11.35 17.49
CA PHE A 233 -2.98 11.31 16.94
C PHE A 233 -4.02 11.05 18.04
N GLN A 234 -3.78 10.08 18.92
CA GLN A 234 -4.69 9.77 20.03
C GLN A 234 -4.82 10.91 21.05
N ASN A 235 -3.77 11.70 21.22
CA ASN A 235 -3.72 12.81 22.18
C ASN A 235 -4.22 14.15 21.63
N LEU A 236 -4.66 14.23 20.37
CA LEU A 236 -5.22 15.47 19.79
C LEU A 236 -6.44 15.98 20.58
N ASP A 237 -7.27 15.06 21.06
CA ASP A 237 -8.35 15.36 22.01
C ASP A 237 -8.56 14.13 22.91
N SER A 238 -8.15 14.25 24.17
CA SER A 238 -8.27 13.17 25.16
C SER A 238 -9.72 12.78 25.51
N ASN A 239 -10.70 13.61 25.16
CA ASN A 239 -12.12 13.36 25.40
C ASN A 239 -12.80 12.64 24.23
N LYS A 240 -12.09 12.46 23.10
CA LYS A 240 -12.64 11.86 21.89
C LYS A 240 -12.01 10.49 21.59
N SER A 241 -12.81 9.62 21.02
CA SER A 241 -12.30 8.36 20.46
C SER A 241 -11.47 8.61 19.20
N PHE A 242 -10.61 7.64 18.84
CA PHE A 242 -9.82 7.66 17.61
C PHE A 242 -10.71 7.92 16.36
N THR A 243 -11.91 7.36 16.35
CA THR A 243 -12.88 7.52 15.25
C THR A 243 -13.41 8.95 15.18
N GLU A 244 -13.78 9.55 16.32
CA GLU A 244 -14.30 10.92 16.35
C GLU A 244 -13.24 11.93 15.89
N ILE A 245 -11.99 11.77 16.34
CA ILE A 245 -10.85 12.60 15.90
C ILE A 245 -10.68 12.52 14.38
N PHE A 246 -10.72 11.30 13.82
CA PHE A 246 -10.58 11.11 12.38
C PHE A 246 -11.75 11.74 11.60
N MET A 247 -12.99 11.51 12.04
CA MET A 247 -14.17 12.03 11.35
C MET A 247 -14.16 13.55 11.28
N GLU A 248 -13.78 14.24 12.36
CA GLU A 248 -13.65 15.72 12.35
C GLU A 248 -12.60 16.23 11.36
N MET A 249 -11.57 15.44 11.06
CA MET A 249 -10.57 15.84 10.06
C MET A 249 -11.07 15.68 8.62
N VAL A 250 -12.00 14.74 8.40
CA VAL A 250 -12.42 14.36 7.04
C VAL A 250 -13.85 14.76 6.68
N ASP A 251 -14.71 15.11 7.65
CA ASP A 251 -16.09 15.55 7.46
C ASP A 251 -16.16 17.09 7.30
N ASP A 252 -15.94 17.62 6.09
CA ASP A 252 -16.31 19.00 5.69
C ASP A 252 -16.78 19.03 4.25
#